data_ed39a846fba83c4b419552465b445cae
#
_entry.id   ed39a846fba83c4b419552465b445cae
#
_cell.length_a   1.000
_cell.length_b   1.000
_cell.length_c   1.000
_cell.angle_alpha   90.00
_cell.angle_beta   90.00
_cell.angle_gamma   90.00
#
_symmetry.space_group_name_H-M   'P 1'
#
loop_
_entity.id
_entity.type
_entity.pdbx_description
1 polymer ?
#
loop_
_entity_poly.entity_id
_entity_poly.type
_entity_poly.pdbx_seq_one_letter_code
_entity_poly.pdbx_strand_id
1 'polypeptide(L)'
;MPNEPVPARCVDLVKTYRTPTGAVHALRGVTLGFEPGKLTAVVGPSGSGKSSLLRVLTGIDRATSGDVWVGPRNVARASARGLRRLRRDVVGYVFQRPSDNFLPNLTIGEHLRLAARDGNGTNAAELLDRLGIGHRIDHLPDELSGGEQQRAAFAQAVVAGSKVVVADEPTAELDSDSSRRVMDGVRALVGSGVTFVVATHDGSVRRLADDVIELDHGRVRGTHPEADRVSGFARIAGPRFLDDEAAVSVSNLSKVFHHHGGDVVQALDSVDLEAKPGELVGLVGRSGSGKTTLLNVIAGWERPTEGDVRWRDSVDPHSPPWSTVAVVPQKLGLMEELTVEENIEYPARLSHQLGEREDDIEELIGLLGIGDLRARYPREASVGEQQRTAIARALAVRTSVLLADEPSGHQDTASAERVFAALRRAADAGTAVVVATHNREVIRYLDRVLTMTDGRLEEAPRT
;
A
#
# COMPACT_ATOMS: atom_id res chain seq x y z
N MET A 1 39.04 11.50 4.74
CA MET A 1 38.40 11.90 5.98
C MET A 1 37.76 10.65 6.60
N PRO A 2 38.38 9.95 7.51
CA PRO A 2 37.74 8.83 8.18
C PRO A 2 37.41 9.25 9.61
N ASN A 3 36.17 9.05 10.02
CA ASN A 3 35.73 9.04 11.42
C ASN A 3 34.73 10.09 11.90
N GLU A 4 33.68 10.38 11.14
CA GLU A 4 32.44 10.77 11.83
C GLU A 4 31.66 9.47 12.12
N PRO A 5 31.12 9.31 13.34
CA PRO A 5 30.41 8.08 13.70
C PRO A 5 29.09 8.00 12.91
N VAL A 6 29.10 7.26 11.82
CA VAL A 6 27.89 6.93 11.06
C VAL A 6 26.89 6.28 12.02
N PRO A 7 25.64 6.81 12.15
CA PRO A 7 24.69 6.32 13.15
C PRO A 7 24.30 4.87 12.96
N ALA A 8 24.33 4.36 11.72
CA ALA A 8 24.17 2.93 11.43
C ALA A 8 24.91 2.55 10.16
N ARG A 9 25.47 1.33 10.12
CA ARG A 9 26.14 0.77 8.94
C ARG A 9 26.10 -0.75 8.91
N CYS A 10 26.08 -1.31 7.72
CA CYS A 10 26.20 -2.73 7.45
C CYS A 10 27.45 -3.00 6.61
N VAL A 11 28.14 -4.12 6.88
CA VAL A 11 29.31 -4.57 6.12
C VAL A 11 29.12 -6.06 5.81
N ASP A 12 29.03 -6.41 4.54
CA ASP A 12 28.83 -7.75 4.02
C ASP A 12 27.67 -8.50 4.73
N LEU A 13 26.57 -7.78 5.01
CA LEU A 13 25.45 -8.32 5.76
C LEU A 13 24.71 -9.39 4.96
N VAL A 14 24.64 -10.59 5.51
CA VAL A 14 23.85 -11.71 5.00
C VAL A 14 22.75 -12.07 6.01
N LYS A 15 21.54 -12.27 5.50
CA LYS A 15 20.43 -12.82 6.28
C LYS A 15 19.76 -13.94 5.52
N THR A 16 19.72 -15.12 6.13
CA THR A 16 19.05 -16.31 5.59
C THR A 16 18.02 -16.80 6.60
N TYR A 17 16.81 -17.05 6.15
CA TYR A 17 15.77 -17.71 6.92
C TYR A 17 15.68 -19.18 6.50
N ARG A 18 15.52 -20.06 7.47
CA ARG A 18 15.23 -21.48 7.23
C ARG A 18 13.74 -21.68 7.23
N THR A 19 13.19 -22.20 6.14
CA THR A 19 11.80 -22.56 5.99
C THR A 19 11.67 -24.08 5.81
N PRO A 20 10.49 -24.68 6.02
CA PRO A 20 10.26 -26.10 5.77
C PRO A 20 10.60 -26.51 4.32
N THR A 21 10.48 -25.58 3.37
CA THR A 21 10.72 -25.81 1.93
C THR A 21 12.14 -25.46 1.49
N GLY A 22 13.01 -24.96 2.39
CA GLY A 22 14.41 -24.63 2.05
C GLY A 22 14.92 -23.36 2.74
N ALA A 23 16.00 -22.79 2.21
CA ALA A 23 16.62 -21.59 2.73
C ALA A 23 16.27 -20.37 1.86
N VAL A 24 15.72 -19.33 2.47
CA VAL A 24 15.43 -18.04 1.81
C VAL A 24 16.53 -17.04 2.16
N HIS A 25 17.29 -16.62 1.16
CA HIS A 25 18.36 -15.63 1.30
C HIS A 25 17.78 -14.22 1.16
N ALA A 26 17.37 -13.62 2.28
CA ALA A 26 16.74 -12.31 2.30
C ALA A 26 17.74 -11.16 2.07
N LEU A 27 18.98 -11.28 2.57
CA LEU A 27 20.07 -10.32 2.31
C LEU A 27 21.32 -11.07 1.87
N ARG A 28 22.05 -10.52 0.88
CA ARG A 28 23.13 -11.20 0.17
C ARG A 28 24.37 -10.31 0.05
N GLY A 29 25.05 -10.03 1.17
CA GLY A 29 26.25 -9.22 1.21
C GLY A 29 25.97 -7.72 1.08
N VAL A 30 25.04 -7.21 1.89
CA VAL A 30 24.65 -5.78 1.89
C VAL A 30 25.72 -4.97 2.64
N THR A 31 26.32 -4.01 1.93
CA THR A 31 27.26 -3.02 2.50
C THR A 31 26.72 -1.63 2.24
N LEU A 32 26.38 -0.89 3.31
CA LEU A 32 25.82 0.46 3.26
C LEU A 32 25.97 1.19 4.59
N GLY A 33 25.86 2.52 4.57
CA GLY A 33 25.85 3.38 5.75
C GLY A 33 24.70 4.37 5.70
N PHE A 34 24.24 4.80 6.87
CA PHE A 34 23.20 5.80 7.01
C PHE A 34 23.80 7.05 7.63
N GLU A 35 23.58 8.20 7.02
CA GLU A 35 24.12 9.47 7.49
C GLU A 35 23.34 10.04 8.69
N PRO A 36 24.04 10.73 9.63
CA PRO A 36 23.39 11.32 10.80
C PRO A 36 22.43 12.44 10.41
N GLY A 37 21.26 12.48 11.10
CA GLY A 37 20.28 13.54 10.90
C GLY A 37 19.67 13.59 9.51
N LYS A 38 19.66 12.46 8.79
CA LYS A 38 19.02 12.32 7.48
C LYS A 38 17.86 11.33 7.50
N LEU A 39 16.94 11.51 6.55
CA LEU A 39 15.93 10.56 6.18
C LEU A 39 16.42 9.72 4.99
N THR A 40 16.67 8.45 5.22
CA THR A 40 17.03 7.50 4.16
C THR A 40 15.83 6.60 3.84
N ALA A 41 15.39 6.61 2.59
CA ALA A 41 14.39 5.67 2.09
C ALA A 41 15.08 4.40 1.56
N VAL A 42 14.64 3.25 2.03
CA VAL A 42 15.02 1.93 1.50
C VAL A 42 13.89 1.45 0.61
N VAL A 43 14.11 1.45 -0.69
CA VAL A 43 13.09 1.11 -1.70
C VAL A 43 13.42 -0.20 -2.40
N GLY A 44 12.44 -0.80 -3.04
CA GLY A 44 12.59 -2.04 -3.82
C GLY A 44 11.32 -2.88 -3.82
N PRO A 45 11.21 -3.86 -4.73
CA PRO A 45 10.04 -4.71 -4.85
C PRO A 45 9.74 -5.48 -3.55
N SER A 46 8.52 -6.02 -3.46
CA SER A 46 8.16 -6.93 -2.36
C SER A 46 9.12 -8.12 -2.35
N GLY A 47 9.54 -8.55 -1.16
CA GLY A 47 10.53 -9.64 -1.02
C GLY A 47 11.98 -9.25 -1.29
N SER A 48 12.31 -8.00 -1.62
CA SER A 48 13.69 -7.55 -1.87
C SER A 48 14.60 -7.56 -0.64
N GLY A 49 14.04 -7.72 0.57
CA GLY A 49 14.80 -7.77 1.82
C GLY A 49 14.74 -6.52 2.68
N LYS A 50 13.90 -5.52 2.35
CA LYS A 50 13.75 -4.25 3.10
C LYS A 50 13.46 -4.48 4.59
N SER A 51 12.36 -5.16 4.90
CA SER A 51 11.98 -5.47 6.30
C SER A 51 13.04 -6.31 7.00
N SER A 52 13.72 -7.23 6.29
CA SER A 52 14.82 -8.01 6.86
C SER A 52 16.01 -7.13 7.25
N LEU A 53 16.35 -6.12 6.44
CA LEU A 53 17.38 -5.14 6.75
C LEU A 53 17.01 -4.35 8.02
N LEU A 54 15.77 -3.83 8.07
CA LEU A 54 15.28 -3.07 9.22
C LEU A 54 15.29 -3.90 10.51
N ARG A 55 14.83 -5.14 10.46
CA ARG A 55 14.81 -6.06 11.62
C ARG A 55 16.21 -6.40 12.12
N VAL A 56 17.20 -6.50 11.22
CA VAL A 56 18.58 -6.72 11.63
C VAL A 56 19.19 -5.45 12.23
N LEU A 57 18.95 -4.27 11.64
CA LEU A 57 19.41 -2.97 12.19
C LEU A 57 18.91 -2.75 13.63
N THR A 58 17.67 -3.13 13.92
CA THR A 58 17.06 -3.00 15.25
C THR A 58 17.42 -4.13 16.21
N GLY A 59 18.12 -5.16 15.73
CA GLY A 59 18.45 -6.34 16.52
C GLY A 59 17.24 -7.17 16.94
N ILE A 60 16.12 -7.05 16.21
CA ILE A 60 14.98 -7.97 16.31
C ILE A 60 15.43 -9.32 15.72
N ASP A 61 16.02 -9.29 14.52
CA ASP A 61 16.63 -10.45 13.91
C ASP A 61 18.15 -10.40 14.01
N ARG A 62 18.79 -11.57 14.04
CA ARG A 62 20.24 -11.67 13.97
C ARG A 62 20.72 -11.82 12.53
N ALA A 63 21.82 -11.18 12.19
CA ALA A 63 22.53 -11.46 10.94
C ALA A 63 22.94 -12.93 10.89
N THR A 64 22.96 -13.52 9.70
CA THR A 64 23.55 -14.86 9.46
C THR A 64 25.05 -14.73 9.38
N SER A 65 25.57 -13.69 8.71
CA SER A 65 26.98 -13.30 8.67
C SER A 65 27.12 -11.82 8.36
N GLY A 66 28.35 -11.30 8.43
CA GLY A 66 28.64 -9.88 8.28
C GLY A 66 28.51 -9.10 9.58
N ASP A 67 28.80 -7.82 9.54
CA ASP A 67 28.77 -6.91 10.68
C ASP A 67 27.71 -5.83 10.49
N VAL A 68 27.01 -5.50 11.58
CA VAL A 68 26.02 -4.42 11.64
C VAL A 68 26.33 -3.54 12.83
N TRP A 69 26.54 -2.28 12.59
CA TRP A 69 26.84 -1.30 13.61
C TRP A 69 25.69 -0.29 13.73
N VAL A 70 25.26 -0.02 14.96
CA VAL A 70 24.33 1.06 15.27
C VAL A 70 24.90 1.87 16.43
N GLY A 71 25.26 3.12 16.13
CA GLY A 71 26.14 3.88 17.01
C GLY A 71 27.46 3.09 17.25
N PRO A 72 27.94 3.02 18.49
CA PRO A 72 29.18 2.33 18.83
C PRO A 72 29.02 0.81 18.97
N ARG A 73 27.81 0.25 18.76
CA ARG A 73 27.52 -1.16 19.07
C ARG A 73 27.43 -2.01 17.80
N ASN A 74 28.16 -3.14 17.82
CA ASN A 74 27.99 -4.17 16.81
C ASN A 74 26.78 -5.06 17.17
N VAL A 75 25.70 -4.91 16.40
CA VAL A 75 24.42 -5.61 16.59
C VAL A 75 24.57 -7.11 16.31
N ALA A 76 25.36 -7.48 15.29
CA ALA A 76 25.54 -8.89 14.90
C ALA A 76 26.18 -9.72 15.99
N ARG A 77 27.07 -9.10 16.81
CA ARG A 77 27.82 -9.78 17.89
C ARG A 77 27.24 -9.53 19.28
N ALA A 78 26.17 -8.73 19.40
CA ALA A 78 25.62 -8.37 20.69
C ALA A 78 24.90 -9.53 21.39
N SER A 79 25.05 -9.59 22.72
CA SER A 79 24.27 -10.51 23.55
C SER A 79 22.79 -10.10 23.58
N ALA A 80 21.89 -11.00 24.00
CA ALA A 80 20.47 -10.69 24.17
C ALA A 80 20.23 -9.49 25.08
N ARG A 81 21.05 -9.32 26.14
CA ARG A 81 21.01 -8.13 27.02
C ARG A 81 21.49 -6.87 26.28
N GLY A 82 22.51 -6.99 25.44
CA GLY A 82 23.01 -5.92 24.58
C GLY A 82 21.98 -5.44 23.58
N LEU A 83 21.26 -6.36 22.93
CA LEU A 83 20.19 -6.05 21.98
C LEU A 83 18.98 -5.39 22.66
N ARG A 84 18.60 -5.84 23.86
CA ARG A 84 17.57 -5.14 24.66
C ARG A 84 17.96 -3.70 25.00
N ARG A 85 19.24 -3.48 25.37
CA ARG A 85 19.76 -2.12 25.61
C ARG A 85 19.79 -1.28 24.33
N LEU A 86 20.15 -1.86 23.19
CA LEU A 86 20.14 -1.17 21.90
C LEU A 86 18.74 -0.63 21.59
N ARG A 87 17.71 -1.48 21.63
CA ARG A 87 16.31 -1.10 21.36
C ARG A 87 15.75 -0.11 22.39
N ARG A 88 16.20 -0.22 23.62
CA ARG A 88 15.79 0.72 24.67
C ARG A 88 16.47 2.08 24.50
N ASP A 89 17.78 2.08 24.10
CA ASP A 89 18.66 3.22 24.31
C ASP A 89 19.09 3.96 23.03
N VAL A 90 18.99 3.33 21.86
CA VAL A 90 19.62 3.85 20.65
C VAL A 90 18.67 3.84 19.45
N VAL A 91 17.84 2.79 19.31
CA VAL A 91 17.01 2.58 18.11
C VAL A 91 15.55 2.51 18.48
N GLY A 92 14.75 3.40 17.87
CA GLY A 92 13.30 3.27 17.83
C GLY A 92 12.88 2.41 16.64
N TYR A 93 11.85 1.59 16.82
CA TYR A 93 11.22 0.83 15.75
C TYR A 93 9.74 1.18 15.65
N VAL A 94 9.29 1.51 14.47
CA VAL A 94 7.88 1.79 14.18
C VAL A 94 7.36 0.71 13.25
N PHE A 95 6.35 -0.02 13.71
CA PHE A 95 5.74 -1.12 12.98
C PHE A 95 4.88 -0.61 11.81
N GLN A 96 4.68 -1.48 10.82
CA GLN A 96 3.86 -1.18 9.65
C GLN A 96 2.42 -0.86 10.04
N ARG A 97 1.79 -1.69 10.89
CA ARG A 97 0.47 -1.40 11.42
C ARG A 97 0.59 -0.44 12.60
N PRO A 98 -0.06 0.72 12.54
CA PRO A 98 0.01 1.71 13.62
C PRO A 98 -0.37 1.15 14.99
N SER A 99 -1.43 0.32 15.06
CA SER A 99 -1.91 -0.31 16.29
C SER A 99 -0.89 -1.21 16.99
N ASP A 100 0.03 -1.84 16.24
CA ASP A 100 1.03 -2.76 16.79
C ASP A 100 2.09 -2.04 17.67
N ASN A 101 2.10 -0.69 17.62
CA ASN A 101 3.00 0.12 18.42
C ASN A 101 2.46 0.38 19.85
N PHE A 102 1.22 0.04 20.16
CA PHE A 102 0.53 0.48 21.36
C PHE A 102 -0.09 -0.67 22.16
N LEU A 103 -0.18 -0.45 23.46
CA LEU A 103 -1.00 -1.25 24.37
C LEU A 103 -2.41 -0.64 24.41
N PRO A 104 -3.48 -1.40 24.14
CA PRO A 104 -4.81 -0.81 23.91
C PRO A 104 -5.40 -0.11 25.14
N ASN A 105 -4.93 -0.43 26.34
CA ASN A 105 -5.46 0.08 27.60
C ASN A 105 -4.69 1.28 28.17
N LEU A 106 -3.71 1.82 27.46
CA LEU A 106 -2.93 2.98 27.90
C LEU A 106 -3.17 4.15 26.97
N THR A 107 -3.25 5.35 27.52
CA THR A 107 -3.34 6.59 26.73
C THR A 107 -2.01 6.86 26.00
N ILE A 108 -2.06 7.71 24.98
CA ILE A 108 -0.85 8.13 24.24
C ILE A 108 0.17 8.76 25.19
N GLY A 109 -0.27 9.61 26.14
CA GLY A 109 0.59 10.21 27.14
C GLY A 109 1.23 9.19 28.07
N GLU A 110 0.54 8.11 28.43
CA GLU A 110 1.09 7.02 29.22
C GLU A 110 2.14 6.21 28.45
N HIS A 111 1.92 5.94 27.16
CA HIS A 111 2.92 5.31 26.29
C HIS A 111 4.20 6.13 26.23
N LEU A 112 4.08 7.44 26.02
CA LEU A 112 5.25 8.32 25.96
C LEU A 112 5.97 8.37 27.31
N ARG A 113 5.25 8.42 28.43
CA ARG A 113 5.85 8.36 29.80
C ARG A 113 6.60 7.04 30.05
N LEU A 114 6.03 5.91 29.62
CA LEU A 114 6.71 4.61 29.71
C LEU A 114 7.96 4.52 28.83
N ALA A 115 7.93 5.15 27.66
CA ALA A 115 9.06 5.19 26.75
C ALA A 115 10.11 6.22 27.14
N ALA A 116 9.71 7.32 27.79
CA ALA A 116 10.60 8.39 28.24
C ALA A 116 11.57 7.88 29.29
N ARG A 117 12.77 8.48 29.33
CA ARG A 117 13.79 8.17 30.35
C ARG A 117 13.89 9.28 31.35
N ASP A 118 14.19 8.90 32.58
CA ASP A 118 14.60 9.85 33.63
C ASP A 118 15.83 10.64 33.13
N GLY A 119 15.70 11.96 33.06
CA GLY A 119 16.77 12.86 32.65
C GLY A 119 16.89 13.20 31.16
N ASN A 120 16.06 12.62 30.27
CA ASN A 120 15.98 13.08 28.89
C ASN A 120 14.92 14.20 28.82
N GLY A 121 15.36 15.45 28.66
CA GLY A 121 14.52 16.65 28.72
C GLY A 121 13.51 16.80 27.57
N THR A 122 13.20 15.74 26.83
CA THR A 122 12.18 15.78 25.78
C THR A 122 10.80 15.75 26.41
N ASN A 123 10.10 16.88 26.35
CA ASN A 123 8.72 16.98 26.85
C ASN A 123 7.79 16.22 25.87
N ALA A 124 7.10 15.20 26.38
CA ALA A 124 6.17 14.39 25.60
C ALA A 124 5.06 15.25 24.95
N ALA A 125 4.54 16.24 25.68
CA ALA A 125 3.50 17.13 25.16
C ALA A 125 4.03 17.99 24.00
N GLU A 126 5.22 18.59 24.16
CA GLU A 126 5.86 19.39 23.10
C GLU A 126 6.14 18.55 21.84
N LEU A 127 6.55 17.28 22.02
CA LEU A 127 6.78 16.38 20.90
C LEU A 127 5.49 16.05 20.13
N LEU A 128 4.39 15.80 20.87
CA LEU A 128 3.08 15.57 20.27
C LEU A 128 2.55 16.83 19.56
N ASP A 129 2.77 18.02 20.13
CA ASP A 129 2.41 19.29 19.52
C ASP A 129 3.16 19.51 18.19
N ARG A 130 4.46 19.22 18.15
CA ARG A 130 5.29 19.29 16.94
C ARG A 130 4.79 18.33 15.84
N LEU A 131 4.19 17.21 16.23
CA LEU A 131 3.59 16.24 15.32
C LEU A 131 2.09 16.53 15.04
N GLY A 132 1.54 17.65 15.58
CA GLY A 132 0.17 18.08 15.33
C GLY A 132 -0.88 17.18 15.98
N ILE A 133 -0.53 16.49 17.07
CA ILE A 133 -1.43 15.58 17.80
C ILE A 133 -1.40 15.81 19.33
N GLY A 134 -0.98 16.99 19.79
CA GLY A 134 -0.93 17.32 21.23
C GLY A 134 -2.29 17.15 21.93
N HIS A 135 -3.38 17.46 21.22
CA HIS A 135 -4.76 17.28 21.70
C HIS A 135 -5.18 15.82 21.91
N ARG A 136 -4.35 14.85 21.48
CA ARG A 136 -4.61 13.40 21.62
C ARG A 136 -3.87 12.75 22.80
N ILE A 137 -3.18 13.52 23.62
CA ILE A 137 -2.33 13.00 24.71
C ILE A 137 -3.07 12.09 25.70
N ASP A 138 -4.33 12.40 26.01
CA ASP A 138 -5.17 11.67 26.95
C ASP A 138 -6.10 10.63 26.30
N HIS A 139 -6.00 10.43 24.97
CA HIS A 139 -6.80 9.47 24.24
C HIS A 139 -6.16 8.08 24.23
N LEU A 140 -7.01 7.05 24.10
CA LEU A 140 -6.59 5.68 23.83
C LEU A 140 -6.21 5.51 22.36
N PRO A 141 -5.37 4.51 22.00
CA PRO A 141 -4.95 4.31 20.62
C PRO A 141 -6.11 4.11 19.62
N ASP A 142 -7.17 3.42 19.99
CA ASP A 142 -8.35 3.14 19.16
C ASP A 142 -9.25 4.37 18.92
N GLU A 143 -9.07 5.43 19.68
CA GLU A 143 -9.73 6.72 19.48
C GLU A 143 -8.99 7.62 18.47
N LEU A 144 -7.82 7.20 17.98
CA LEU A 144 -7.02 7.92 17.01
C LEU A 144 -7.22 7.38 15.60
N SER A 145 -7.21 8.25 14.61
CA SER A 145 -7.08 7.84 13.20
C SER A 145 -5.72 7.15 12.94
N GLY A 146 -5.63 6.32 11.90
CA GLY A 146 -4.38 5.62 11.56
C GLY A 146 -3.18 6.56 11.41
N GLY A 147 -3.37 7.73 10.80
CA GLY A 147 -2.31 8.74 10.67
C GLY A 147 -1.93 9.41 12.00
N GLU A 148 -2.87 9.59 12.94
CA GLU A 148 -2.58 10.08 14.30
C GLU A 148 -1.84 9.02 15.10
N GLN A 149 -2.26 7.75 15.03
CA GLN A 149 -1.54 6.62 15.63
C GLN A 149 -0.10 6.54 15.12
N GLN A 150 0.11 6.69 13.81
CA GLN A 150 1.43 6.63 13.22
C GLN A 150 2.33 7.78 13.72
N ARG A 151 1.80 9.00 13.80
CA ARG A 151 2.55 10.14 14.39
C ARG A 151 2.85 9.91 15.87
N ALA A 152 1.92 9.34 16.62
CA ALA A 152 2.14 8.98 18.02
C ALA A 152 3.22 7.88 18.18
N ALA A 153 3.28 6.89 17.26
CA ALA A 153 4.33 5.88 17.24
C ALA A 153 5.73 6.49 16.99
N PHE A 154 5.82 7.47 16.09
CA PHE A 154 7.06 8.23 15.91
C PHE A 154 7.44 9.04 17.15
N ALA A 155 6.47 9.67 17.82
CA ALA A 155 6.71 10.36 19.09
C ALA A 155 7.26 9.40 20.13
N GLN A 156 6.65 8.21 20.27
CA GLN A 156 7.11 7.18 21.21
C GLN A 156 8.52 6.70 20.90
N ALA A 157 8.86 6.50 19.63
CA ALA A 157 10.21 6.11 19.22
C ALA A 157 11.27 7.16 19.55
N VAL A 158 10.93 8.46 19.45
CA VAL A 158 11.84 9.58 19.66
C VAL A 158 11.95 9.99 21.13
N VAL A 159 10.86 9.96 21.90
CA VAL A 159 10.84 10.37 23.32
C VAL A 159 11.78 9.51 24.16
N ALA A 160 12.01 8.26 23.77
CA ALA A 160 12.99 7.36 24.38
C ALA A 160 14.45 7.83 24.23
N GLY A 161 14.71 8.91 23.45
CA GLY A 161 16.05 9.41 23.15
C GLY A 161 16.75 8.65 22.02
N SER A 162 15.98 7.97 21.17
CA SER A 162 16.52 7.22 20.03
C SER A 162 17.25 8.15 19.06
N LYS A 163 18.47 7.79 18.67
CA LYS A 163 19.28 8.47 17.68
C LYS A 163 18.95 8.03 16.25
N VAL A 164 18.46 6.80 16.13
CA VAL A 164 18.06 6.18 14.88
C VAL A 164 16.63 5.67 15.04
N VAL A 165 15.75 6.03 14.15
CA VAL A 165 14.38 5.52 14.06
C VAL A 165 14.24 4.74 12.76
N VAL A 166 13.75 3.53 12.88
CA VAL A 166 13.54 2.60 11.76
C VAL A 166 12.04 2.39 11.61
N ALA A 167 11.50 2.58 10.42
CA ALA A 167 10.08 2.41 10.15
C ALA A 167 9.85 1.53 8.91
N ASP A 168 8.97 0.56 9.04
CA ASP A 168 8.59 -0.35 7.95
C ASP A 168 7.23 0.08 7.40
N GLU A 169 7.20 0.53 6.13
CA GLU A 169 6.02 0.96 5.38
C GLU A 169 5.07 1.91 6.18
N PRO A 170 5.57 3.01 6.76
CA PRO A 170 4.80 3.81 7.72
C PRO A 170 3.61 4.58 7.14
N THR A 171 3.44 4.57 5.83
CA THR A 171 2.33 5.25 5.12
C THR A 171 1.41 4.30 4.37
N ALA A 172 1.67 2.98 4.41
CA ALA A 172 1.00 2.00 3.55
C ALA A 172 -0.53 1.88 3.76
N GLU A 173 -1.01 2.16 4.97
CA GLU A 173 -2.45 2.05 5.31
C GLU A 173 -3.12 3.44 5.42
N LEU A 174 -2.46 4.51 4.92
CA LEU A 174 -2.91 5.88 5.07
C LEU A 174 -3.32 6.49 3.73
N ASP A 175 -4.31 7.37 3.78
CA ASP A 175 -4.64 8.24 2.65
C ASP A 175 -3.51 9.26 2.38
N SER A 176 -3.53 9.88 1.21
CA SER A 176 -2.46 10.78 0.75
C SER A 176 -2.23 11.99 1.68
N ASP A 177 -3.30 12.53 2.30
CA ASP A 177 -3.19 13.69 3.19
C ASP A 177 -2.63 13.27 4.56
N SER A 178 -3.06 12.12 5.08
CA SER A 178 -2.53 11.52 6.30
C SER A 178 -1.06 11.13 6.12
N SER A 179 -0.71 10.52 4.97
CA SER A 179 0.67 10.18 4.61
C SER A 179 1.57 11.42 4.59
N ARG A 180 1.09 12.53 3.96
CA ARG A 180 1.83 13.79 3.94
C ARG A 180 2.08 14.33 5.35
N ARG A 181 1.05 14.39 6.20
CA ARG A 181 1.17 14.87 7.59
C ARG A 181 2.13 14.02 8.43
N VAL A 182 2.13 12.69 8.23
CA VAL A 182 3.09 11.78 8.87
C VAL A 182 4.51 12.11 8.43
N MET A 183 4.74 12.30 7.13
CA MET A 183 6.06 12.60 6.60
C MET A 183 6.56 14.01 6.97
N ASP A 184 5.67 14.99 7.04
CA ASP A 184 6.00 16.34 7.54
C ASP A 184 6.46 16.24 9.02
N GLY A 185 5.79 15.41 9.82
CA GLY A 185 6.22 15.11 11.19
C GLY A 185 7.59 14.43 11.25
N VAL A 186 7.86 13.45 10.39
CA VAL A 186 9.18 12.81 10.29
C VAL A 186 10.26 13.84 9.92
N ARG A 187 9.99 14.72 8.95
CA ARG A 187 10.92 15.81 8.58
C ARG A 187 11.21 16.77 9.73
N ALA A 188 10.20 17.13 10.51
CA ALA A 188 10.40 17.95 11.70
C ALA A 188 11.33 17.27 12.73
N LEU A 189 11.24 15.94 12.87
CA LEU A 189 12.10 15.15 13.76
C LEU A 189 13.52 14.99 13.20
N VAL A 190 13.69 14.82 11.89
CA VAL A 190 15.01 14.84 11.21
C VAL A 190 15.71 16.16 11.49
N GLY A 191 15.00 17.29 11.36
CA GLY A 191 15.52 18.62 11.69
C GLY A 191 16.01 18.80 13.14
N SER A 192 15.63 17.87 14.05
CA SER A 192 16.14 17.81 15.44
C SER A 192 17.36 16.89 15.61
N GLY A 193 17.92 16.37 14.52
CA GLY A 193 19.11 15.50 14.52
C GLY A 193 18.83 14.01 14.69
N VAL A 194 17.58 13.57 14.58
CA VAL A 194 17.22 12.16 14.56
C VAL A 194 17.44 11.60 13.16
N THR A 195 18.06 10.44 13.04
CA THR A 195 18.26 9.73 11.77
C THR A 195 17.11 8.78 11.53
N PHE A 196 16.52 8.82 10.33
CA PHE A 196 15.42 7.94 9.95
C PHE A 196 15.83 6.99 8.83
N VAL A 197 15.46 5.72 8.99
CA VAL A 197 15.56 4.68 7.95
C VAL A 197 14.17 4.12 7.70
N VAL A 198 13.61 4.42 6.55
CA VAL A 198 12.23 4.08 6.21
C VAL A 198 12.23 3.12 5.03
N ALA A 199 11.75 1.89 5.25
CA ALA A 199 11.43 0.99 4.13
C ALA A 199 10.09 1.40 3.55
N THR A 200 10.03 1.59 2.24
CA THR A 200 8.79 1.98 1.58
C THR A 200 8.81 1.68 0.08
N HIS A 201 7.62 1.54 -0.47
CA HIS A 201 7.37 1.58 -1.91
C HIS A 201 6.64 2.88 -2.33
N ASP A 202 6.31 3.75 -1.36
CA ASP A 202 5.60 5.01 -1.60
C ASP A 202 6.55 6.05 -2.24
N GLY A 203 6.22 6.46 -3.46
CA GLY A 203 6.96 7.48 -4.20
C GLY A 203 6.98 8.84 -3.50
N SER A 204 5.98 9.16 -2.67
CA SER A 204 5.94 10.41 -1.91
C SER A 204 7.00 10.43 -0.80
N VAL A 205 7.17 9.33 -0.09
CA VAL A 205 8.23 9.16 0.92
C VAL A 205 9.60 9.18 0.26
N ARG A 206 9.76 8.51 -0.89
CA ARG A 206 10.99 8.53 -1.69
C ARG A 206 11.40 9.95 -2.05
N ARG A 207 10.47 10.79 -2.53
CA ARG A 207 10.75 12.21 -2.88
C ARG A 207 11.14 13.08 -1.69
N LEU A 208 10.74 12.71 -0.50
CA LEU A 208 11.07 13.43 0.73
C LEU A 208 12.37 12.94 1.38
N ALA A 209 12.93 11.82 0.96
CA ALA A 209 14.15 11.27 1.52
C ALA A 209 15.38 12.08 1.10
N ASP A 210 16.39 12.18 1.97
CA ASP A 210 17.68 12.81 1.65
C ASP A 210 18.57 11.84 0.86
N ASP A 211 18.43 10.54 1.15
CA ASP A 211 19.13 9.46 0.46
C ASP A 211 18.16 8.34 0.13
N VAL A 212 18.34 7.71 -1.01
CA VAL A 212 17.55 6.56 -1.44
C VAL A 212 18.46 5.35 -1.68
N ILE A 213 18.16 4.24 -1.02
CA ILE A 213 18.85 2.96 -1.18
C ILE A 213 17.91 1.99 -1.90
N GLU A 214 18.31 1.53 -3.06
CA GLU A 214 17.56 0.53 -3.82
C GLU A 214 18.04 -0.87 -3.50
N LEU A 215 17.12 -1.69 -2.94
CA LEU A 215 17.34 -3.12 -2.67
C LEU A 215 16.61 -3.96 -3.71
N ASP A 216 17.35 -4.92 -4.28
CA ASP A 216 16.78 -5.91 -5.19
C ASP A 216 17.36 -7.29 -4.90
N HIS A 217 16.48 -8.28 -4.73
CA HIS A 217 16.85 -9.67 -4.42
C HIS A 217 17.92 -9.79 -3.31
N GLY A 218 17.81 -8.95 -2.27
CA GLY A 218 18.72 -8.94 -1.13
C GLY A 218 20.07 -8.26 -1.38
N ARG A 219 20.24 -7.52 -2.48
CA ARG A 219 21.46 -6.77 -2.83
C ARG A 219 21.16 -5.29 -2.99
N VAL A 220 22.13 -4.44 -2.68
CA VAL A 220 22.04 -3.01 -2.99
C VAL A 220 22.34 -2.81 -4.48
N ARG A 221 21.40 -2.23 -5.23
CA ARG A 221 21.59 -1.88 -6.66
C ARG A 221 22.19 -0.49 -6.85
N GLY A 222 21.92 0.44 -5.93
CA GLY A 222 22.45 1.79 -5.99
C GLY A 222 22.13 2.58 -4.73
N THR A 223 22.94 3.58 -4.45
CA THR A 223 22.67 4.63 -3.47
C THR A 223 22.69 5.94 -4.25
N HIS A 224 21.55 6.64 -4.35
CA HIS A 224 21.44 7.90 -5.07
C HIS A 224 21.00 8.99 -4.11
N PRO A 225 21.72 10.14 -4.05
CA PRO A 225 21.10 11.36 -3.60
C PRO A 225 20.03 11.73 -4.62
N GLU A 226 18.86 12.18 -4.15
CA GLU A 226 17.75 12.47 -5.04
C GLU A 226 18.09 13.63 -5.99
N ALA A 227 18.25 13.31 -7.26
CA ALA A 227 18.11 14.25 -8.36
C ALA A 227 17.49 13.47 -9.53
N ASP A 228 16.26 13.85 -9.88
CA ASP A 228 15.59 13.62 -11.15
C ASP A 228 15.88 12.32 -11.91
N ARG A 229 15.01 11.32 -11.74
CA ARG A 229 14.60 10.50 -12.86
C ARG A 229 13.15 10.07 -12.68
N VAL A 230 12.24 10.96 -12.96
CA VAL A 230 10.96 10.55 -13.55
C VAL A 230 11.31 10.04 -14.93
N SER A 231 11.50 8.72 -15.07
CA SER A 231 11.56 8.08 -16.37
C SER A 231 10.21 8.34 -17.04
N GLY A 232 10.25 9.14 -18.09
CA GLY A 232 9.09 9.45 -18.92
C GLY A 232 8.54 8.18 -19.51
N PHE A 233 7.41 7.72 -19.01
CA PHE A 233 6.60 6.73 -19.70
C PHE A 233 5.77 7.45 -20.76
N ALA A 234 5.83 6.93 -21.98
CA ALA A 234 5.00 7.40 -23.08
C ALA A 234 3.53 7.35 -22.65
N ARG A 235 2.84 8.48 -22.85
CA ARG A 235 1.39 8.57 -22.71
C ARG A 235 0.79 7.45 -23.57
N ILE A 236 0.13 6.48 -22.96
CA ILE A 236 -0.62 5.47 -23.72
C ILE A 236 -1.63 6.24 -24.55
N ALA A 237 -1.75 5.91 -25.83
CA ALA A 237 -2.59 6.62 -26.78
C ALA A 237 -4.00 6.83 -26.21
N GLY A 238 -4.59 8.01 -26.48
CA GLY A 238 -5.91 8.39 -25.97
C GLY A 238 -7.02 7.39 -26.28
N PRO A 239 -8.19 7.54 -25.63
CA PRO A 239 -9.25 6.54 -25.62
C PRO A 239 -9.67 6.17 -27.04
N ARG A 240 -9.67 4.87 -27.32
CA ARG A 240 -10.33 4.31 -28.50
C ARG A 240 -11.69 3.80 -28.06
N PHE A 241 -12.67 4.69 -27.98
CA PHE A 241 -14.04 4.26 -27.75
C PHE A 241 -14.46 3.34 -28.90
N LEU A 242 -14.87 2.11 -28.54
CA LEU A 242 -15.32 1.12 -29.49
C LEU A 242 -16.81 1.29 -29.84
N ASP A 243 -17.55 2.00 -28.98
CA ASP A 243 -18.98 2.29 -29.12
C ASP A 243 -19.33 3.57 -28.35
N ASP A 244 -20.36 4.31 -28.80
CA ASP A 244 -20.86 5.51 -28.12
C ASP A 244 -21.85 5.18 -26.99
N GLU A 245 -22.48 4.02 -27.01
CA GLU A 245 -23.37 3.57 -25.96
C GLU A 245 -22.61 3.08 -24.72
N ALA A 246 -22.99 3.57 -23.53
CA ALA A 246 -22.34 3.20 -22.28
C ALA A 246 -22.52 1.70 -21.97
N ALA A 247 -21.47 1.03 -21.51
CA ALA A 247 -21.55 -0.34 -20.99
C ALA A 247 -22.27 -0.38 -19.64
N VAL A 248 -22.10 0.68 -18.84
CA VAL A 248 -22.85 0.90 -17.60
C VAL A 248 -23.16 2.39 -17.45
N SER A 249 -24.40 2.71 -17.05
CA SER A 249 -24.83 4.05 -16.71
C SER A 249 -25.48 4.08 -15.34
N VAL A 250 -25.13 5.10 -14.57
CA VAL A 250 -25.64 5.40 -13.22
C VAL A 250 -26.32 6.75 -13.29
N SER A 251 -27.55 6.85 -12.81
CA SER A 251 -28.34 8.08 -12.88
C SER A 251 -28.93 8.44 -11.53
N ASN A 252 -28.61 9.65 -11.07
CA ASN A 252 -29.12 10.26 -9.81
C ASN A 252 -29.01 9.30 -8.60
N LEU A 253 -27.91 8.59 -8.48
CA LEU A 253 -27.73 7.51 -7.53
C LEU A 253 -27.43 8.04 -6.13
N SER A 254 -28.27 7.67 -5.16
CA SER A 254 -28.09 7.98 -3.75
C SER A 254 -28.09 6.70 -2.90
N LYS A 255 -27.24 6.65 -1.88
CA LYS A 255 -27.18 5.55 -0.93
C LYS A 255 -27.04 6.06 0.50
N VAL A 256 -27.97 5.62 1.32
CA VAL A 256 -28.01 5.94 2.76
C VAL A 256 -27.91 4.64 3.55
N PHE A 257 -27.04 4.62 4.56
CA PHE A 257 -26.93 3.54 5.54
C PHE A 257 -27.52 3.99 6.87
N HIS A 258 -28.31 3.10 7.49
CA HIS A 258 -28.84 3.27 8.83
C HIS A 258 -28.11 2.38 9.80
N HIS A 259 -27.44 2.96 10.80
CA HIS A 259 -26.74 2.20 11.83
C HIS A 259 -27.64 1.91 13.04
N HIS A 260 -27.34 0.80 13.74
CA HIS A 260 -27.98 0.48 15.03
C HIS A 260 -27.58 1.55 16.08
N GLY A 261 -28.45 2.53 16.31
CA GLY A 261 -28.19 3.67 17.17
C GLY A 261 -28.82 4.95 16.67
N GLY A 262 -29.40 4.92 15.46
CA GLY A 262 -30.10 6.06 14.86
C GLY A 262 -29.23 6.96 13.99
N ASP A 263 -27.95 6.71 13.90
CA ASP A 263 -27.06 7.46 13.01
C ASP A 263 -27.32 7.08 11.54
N VAL A 264 -27.44 8.12 10.72
CA VAL A 264 -27.69 8.03 9.28
C VAL A 264 -26.44 8.51 8.54
N VAL A 265 -25.87 7.68 7.69
CA VAL A 265 -24.70 8.02 6.87
C VAL A 265 -25.10 8.03 5.40
N GLN A 266 -25.06 9.20 4.77
CA GLN A 266 -25.22 9.32 3.33
C GLN A 266 -23.88 9.03 2.65
N ALA A 267 -23.78 7.86 2.03
CA ALA A 267 -22.55 7.40 1.38
C ALA A 267 -22.46 7.85 -0.07
N LEU A 268 -23.60 8.02 -0.77
CA LEU A 268 -23.71 8.57 -2.12
C LEU A 268 -24.83 9.58 -2.17
N ASP A 269 -24.62 10.69 -2.90
CA ASP A 269 -25.56 11.80 -3.03
C ASP A 269 -25.66 12.23 -4.49
N SER A 270 -26.73 11.81 -5.17
CA SER A 270 -27.07 12.18 -6.56
C SER A 270 -25.91 11.97 -7.54
N VAL A 271 -25.34 10.77 -7.55
CA VAL A 271 -24.18 10.43 -8.40
C VAL A 271 -24.65 10.04 -9.80
N ASP A 272 -24.03 10.67 -10.81
CA ASP A 272 -24.16 10.30 -12.22
C ASP A 272 -22.82 9.80 -12.75
N LEU A 273 -22.81 8.67 -13.47
CA LEU A 273 -21.63 8.08 -14.07
C LEU A 273 -22.00 7.27 -15.31
N GLU A 274 -21.21 7.43 -16.36
CA GLU A 274 -21.23 6.54 -17.53
C GLU A 274 -19.82 5.99 -17.74
N ALA A 275 -19.72 4.71 -18.11
CA ALA A 275 -18.47 4.11 -18.58
C ALA A 275 -18.72 3.40 -19.90
N LYS A 276 -17.93 3.76 -20.91
CA LYS A 276 -18.07 3.25 -22.28
C LYS A 276 -17.19 2.03 -22.53
N PRO A 277 -17.57 1.12 -23.46
CA PRO A 277 -16.69 0.03 -23.90
C PRO A 277 -15.32 0.56 -24.34
N GLY A 278 -14.27 -0.01 -23.81
CA GLY A 278 -12.90 0.44 -24.11
C GLY A 278 -12.38 1.57 -23.21
N GLU A 279 -13.21 2.10 -22.32
CA GLU A 279 -12.83 3.20 -21.42
C GLU A 279 -12.24 2.67 -20.11
N LEU A 280 -11.16 3.31 -19.65
CA LEU A 280 -10.56 3.10 -18.33
C LEU A 280 -10.80 4.34 -17.47
N VAL A 281 -11.85 4.29 -16.65
CA VAL A 281 -12.30 5.40 -15.77
C VAL A 281 -11.72 5.26 -14.38
N GLY A 282 -11.15 6.32 -13.84
CA GLY A 282 -10.67 6.37 -12.46
C GLY A 282 -11.62 7.15 -11.54
N LEU A 283 -12.00 6.54 -10.44
CA LEU A 283 -12.67 7.17 -9.31
C LEU A 283 -11.63 7.52 -8.25
N VAL A 284 -11.25 8.78 -8.15
CA VAL A 284 -10.22 9.23 -7.22
C VAL A 284 -10.88 9.99 -6.06
N GLY A 285 -10.46 9.71 -4.83
CA GLY A 285 -11.00 10.37 -3.64
C GLY A 285 -10.43 9.82 -2.35
N ARG A 286 -10.66 10.53 -1.25
CA ARG A 286 -10.19 10.12 0.08
C ARG A 286 -10.86 8.81 0.52
N SER A 287 -10.26 8.13 1.52
CA SER A 287 -10.94 7.02 2.19
C SER A 287 -12.26 7.51 2.80
N GLY A 288 -13.32 6.71 2.67
CA GLY A 288 -14.66 7.08 3.14
C GLY A 288 -15.45 8.02 2.22
N SER A 289 -14.92 8.44 1.05
CA SER A 289 -15.66 9.34 0.14
C SER A 289 -16.83 8.69 -0.62
N GLY A 290 -17.02 7.36 -0.53
CA GLY A 290 -18.12 6.64 -1.19
C GLY A 290 -17.70 5.75 -2.39
N LYS A 291 -16.41 5.71 -2.80
CA LYS A 291 -15.93 4.95 -3.98
C LYS A 291 -16.33 3.47 -3.94
N THR A 292 -15.96 2.76 -2.86
CA THR A 292 -16.32 1.35 -2.67
C THR A 292 -17.83 1.14 -2.68
N THR A 293 -18.59 2.06 -2.08
CA THR A 293 -20.06 2.00 -2.08
C THR A 293 -20.60 2.11 -3.51
N LEU A 294 -20.07 3.04 -4.31
CA LEU A 294 -20.46 3.17 -5.72
C LEU A 294 -20.14 1.91 -6.51
N LEU A 295 -18.93 1.35 -6.35
CA LEU A 295 -18.57 0.09 -7.01
C LEU A 295 -19.50 -1.06 -6.59
N ASN A 296 -19.83 -1.17 -5.29
CA ASN A 296 -20.75 -2.22 -4.79
C ASN A 296 -22.15 -2.08 -5.37
N VAL A 297 -22.65 -0.85 -5.54
CA VAL A 297 -23.96 -0.63 -6.17
C VAL A 297 -23.89 -0.97 -7.65
N ILE A 298 -22.84 -0.57 -8.38
CA ILE A 298 -22.66 -0.95 -9.80
C ILE A 298 -22.49 -2.46 -9.95
N ALA A 299 -21.86 -3.15 -8.99
CA ALA A 299 -21.73 -4.61 -8.98
C ALA A 299 -23.05 -5.35 -8.68
N GLY A 300 -24.10 -4.63 -8.28
CA GLY A 300 -25.37 -5.22 -7.83
C GLY A 300 -25.31 -5.87 -6.44
N TRP A 301 -24.22 -5.64 -5.69
CA TRP A 301 -24.05 -6.17 -4.32
C TRP A 301 -24.81 -5.33 -3.28
N GLU A 302 -25.00 -4.05 -3.59
CA GLU A 302 -25.76 -3.12 -2.76
C GLU A 302 -26.89 -2.48 -3.59
N ARG A 303 -28.08 -2.35 -3.00
CA ARG A 303 -29.19 -1.65 -3.64
C ARG A 303 -29.06 -0.14 -3.37
N PRO A 304 -29.30 0.72 -4.34
CA PRO A 304 -29.38 2.16 -4.11
C PRO A 304 -30.60 2.49 -3.23
N THR A 305 -30.56 3.64 -2.56
CA THR A 305 -31.72 4.21 -1.86
C THR A 305 -32.61 4.95 -2.86
N GLU A 306 -31.98 5.67 -3.82
CA GLU A 306 -32.63 6.38 -4.91
C GLU A 306 -31.75 6.28 -6.17
N GLY A 307 -32.35 6.49 -7.35
CA GLY A 307 -31.66 6.41 -8.64
C GLY A 307 -31.55 5.00 -9.19
N ASP A 308 -30.95 4.89 -10.37
CA ASP A 308 -30.88 3.66 -11.16
C ASP A 308 -29.46 3.35 -11.64
N VAL A 309 -29.17 2.05 -11.80
CA VAL A 309 -28.01 1.55 -12.54
C VAL A 309 -28.49 0.72 -13.71
N ARG A 310 -27.95 0.97 -14.89
CA ARG A 310 -28.28 0.20 -16.12
C ARG A 310 -27.01 -0.37 -16.71
N TRP A 311 -27.05 -1.64 -17.01
CA TRP A 311 -26.01 -2.37 -17.74
C TRP A 311 -26.52 -2.67 -19.14
N ARG A 312 -25.72 -2.36 -20.15
CA ARG A 312 -26.09 -2.53 -21.56
C ARG A 312 -26.59 -3.95 -21.88
N ASP A 313 -25.88 -4.96 -21.35
CA ASP A 313 -26.13 -6.36 -21.66
C ASP A 313 -27.01 -7.07 -20.59
N SER A 314 -27.67 -6.33 -19.71
CA SER A 314 -28.51 -6.91 -18.66
C SER A 314 -29.99 -6.67 -18.93
N VAL A 315 -30.76 -7.75 -18.82
CA VAL A 315 -32.24 -7.71 -18.88
C VAL A 315 -32.84 -7.39 -17.51
N ASP A 316 -32.12 -7.69 -16.41
CA ASP A 316 -32.54 -7.37 -15.06
C ASP A 316 -31.99 -6.02 -14.63
N PRO A 317 -32.87 -5.02 -14.35
CA PRO A 317 -32.46 -3.69 -13.94
C PRO A 317 -31.86 -3.62 -12.52
N HIS A 318 -31.88 -4.72 -11.75
CA HIS A 318 -31.47 -4.73 -10.35
C HIS A 318 -30.30 -5.68 -10.04
N SER A 319 -29.93 -6.54 -10.97
CA SER A 319 -28.86 -7.51 -10.76
C SER A 319 -28.19 -7.87 -12.11
N PRO A 320 -26.99 -7.37 -12.37
CA PRO A 320 -26.28 -7.76 -13.58
C PRO A 320 -25.93 -9.26 -13.50
N PRO A 321 -26.02 -10.00 -14.61
CA PRO A 321 -25.44 -11.31 -14.69
C PRO A 321 -23.96 -11.25 -14.36
N TRP A 322 -23.43 -12.24 -13.66
CA TRP A 322 -22.02 -12.33 -13.35
C TRP A 322 -21.11 -12.36 -14.62
N SER A 323 -21.65 -12.70 -15.77
CA SER A 323 -21.00 -12.60 -17.08
C SER A 323 -20.89 -11.15 -17.61
N THR A 324 -21.67 -10.22 -17.05
CA THR A 324 -21.66 -8.81 -17.45
C THR A 324 -20.68 -7.98 -16.64
N VAL A 325 -20.55 -8.27 -15.33
CA VAL A 325 -19.72 -7.49 -14.41
C VAL A 325 -18.73 -8.39 -13.68
N ALA A 326 -17.44 -8.12 -13.86
CA ALA A 326 -16.38 -8.67 -13.04
C ALA A 326 -15.93 -7.68 -11.97
N VAL A 327 -15.55 -8.17 -10.79
CA VAL A 327 -15.13 -7.32 -9.67
C VAL A 327 -13.79 -7.80 -9.10
N VAL A 328 -12.87 -6.87 -8.92
CA VAL A 328 -11.68 -7.02 -8.08
C VAL A 328 -11.93 -6.26 -6.78
N PRO A 329 -12.40 -6.93 -5.72
CA PRO A 329 -12.72 -6.26 -4.47
C PRO A 329 -11.46 -5.93 -3.66
N GLN A 330 -11.54 -4.97 -2.76
CA GLN A 330 -10.46 -4.63 -1.84
C GLN A 330 -10.01 -5.82 -0.98
N LYS A 331 -10.97 -6.65 -0.50
CA LYS A 331 -10.69 -7.97 0.09
C LYS A 331 -10.72 -9.00 -1.03
N LEU A 332 -9.59 -9.53 -1.42
CA LEU A 332 -9.35 -10.25 -2.68
C LEU A 332 -10.23 -11.47 -2.90
N GLY A 333 -10.74 -12.10 -1.84
CA GLY A 333 -11.68 -13.23 -1.92
C GLY A 333 -11.15 -14.42 -2.72
N LEU A 334 -9.84 -14.66 -2.67
CA LEU A 334 -9.25 -15.87 -3.23
C LEU A 334 -9.67 -17.09 -2.41
N MET A 335 -9.90 -18.21 -3.07
CA MET A 335 -10.22 -19.48 -2.43
C MET A 335 -8.92 -20.09 -1.92
N GLU A 336 -8.81 -20.25 -0.60
CA GLU A 336 -7.61 -20.75 0.07
C GLU A 336 -7.32 -22.23 -0.24
N GLU A 337 -8.36 -22.97 -0.67
CA GLU A 337 -8.30 -24.39 -1.03
C GLU A 337 -7.84 -24.62 -2.47
N LEU A 338 -7.84 -23.59 -3.29
CA LEU A 338 -7.42 -23.62 -4.70
C LEU A 338 -6.02 -23.02 -4.85
N THR A 339 -5.23 -23.57 -5.77
CA THR A 339 -3.95 -22.97 -6.19
C THR A 339 -4.18 -21.62 -6.88
N VAL A 340 -3.13 -20.87 -7.10
CA VAL A 340 -3.17 -19.61 -7.88
C VAL A 340 -3.76 -19.85 -9.26
N GLU A 341 -3.33 -20.89 -9.97
CA GLU A 341 -3.82 -21.24 -11.30
C GLU A 341 -5.31 -21.63 -11.26
N GLU A 342 -5.72 -22.49 -10.35
CA GLU A 342 -7.11 -22.87 -10.19
C GLU A 342 -8.01 -21.70 -9.82
N ASN A 343 -7.54 -20.75 -8.97
CA ASN A 343 -8.26 -19.51 -8.68
C ASN A 343 -8.49 -18.68 -9.94
N ILE A 344 -7.49 -18.57 -10.82
CA ILE A 344 -7.57 -17.79 -12.07
C ILE A 344 -8.55 -18.44 -13.03
N GLU A 345 -8.45 -19.74 -13.23
CA GLU A 345 -9.27 -20.50 -14.18
C GLU A 345 -10.72 -20.69 -13.73
N TYR A 346 -10.98 -20.60 -12.42
CA TYR A 346 -12.28 -20.94 -11.83
C TYR A 346 -13.47 -20.24 -12.52
N PRO A 347 -13.48 -18.93 -12.76
CA PRO A 347 -14.59 -18.29 -13.48
C PRO A 347 -14.75 -18.78 -14.92
N ALA A 348 -13.66 -19.00 -15.63
CA ALA A 348 -13.70 -19.51 -17.01
C ALA A 348 -14.21 -20.95 -17.08
N ARG A 349 -13.90 -21.77 -16.07
CA ARG A 349 -14.47 -23.13 -15.92
C ARG A 349 -15.98 -23.10 -15.68
N LEU A 350 -16.45 -22.23 -14.77
CA LEU A 350 -17.88 -22.07 -14.46
C LEU A 350 -18.69 -21.56 -15.66
N SER A 351 -18.09 -20.71 -16.50
CA SER A 351 -18.73 -20.17 -17.71
C SER A 351 -18.61 -21.08 -18.92
N HIS A 352 -17.96 -22.23 -18.80
CA HIS A 352 -17.63 -23.12 -19.93
C HIS A 352 -16.76 -22.46 -21.03
N GLN A 353 -16.00 -21.42 -20.69
CA GLN A 353 -15.16 -20.67 -21.61
C GLN A 353 -13.67 -21.04 -21.51
N LEU A 354 -13.27 -21.96 -20.62
CA LEU A 354 -11.84 -22.21 -20.33
C LEU A 354 -11.05 -22.53 -21.60
N GLY A 355 -11.53 -23.44 -22.46
CA GLY A 355 -10.82 -23.82 -23.69
C GLY A 355 -10.66 -22.68 -24.68
N GLU A 356 -11.60 -21.73 -24.71
CA GLU A 356 -11.52 -20.54 -25.59
C GLU A 356 -10.63 -19.44 -25.00
N ARG A 357 -10.36 -19.47 -23.69
CA ARG A 357 -9.65 -18.45 -22.95
C ARG A 357 -8.26 -18.87 -22.49
N GLU A 358 -7.82 -20.08 -22.79
CA GLU A 358 -6.58 -20.67 -22.30
C GLU A 358 -5.36 -19.79 -22.68
N ASP A 359 -5.26 -19.40 -23.95
CA ASP A 359 -4.18 -18.53 -24.43
C ASP A 359 -4.22 -17.13 -23.79
N ASP A 360 -5.42 -16.56 -23.62
CA ASP A 360 -5.60 -15.25 -22.97
C ASP A 360 -5.22 -15.30 -21.48
N ILE A 361 -5.57 -16.38 -20.78
CA ILE A 361 -5.20 -16.61 -19.37
C ILE A 361 -3.68 -16.77 -19.25
N GLU A 362 -3.07 -17.53 -20.14
CA GLU A 362 -1.62 -17.71 -20.18
C GLU A 362 -0.89 -16.38 -20.32
N GLU A 363 -1.34 -15.55 -21.25
CA GLU A 363 -0.76 -14.23 -21.48
C GLU A 363 -0.98 -13.28 -20.28
N LEU A 364 -2.15 -13.34 -19.61
CA LEU A 364 -2.44 -12.58 -18.38
C LEU A 364 -1.50 -12.99 -17.23
N ILE A 365 -1.29 -14.28 -17.04
CA ILE A 365 -0.34 -14.82 -16.03
C ILE A 365 1.07 -14.29 -16.29
N GLY A 366 1.50 -14.29 -17.57
CA GLY A 366 2.79 -13.75 -17.98
C GLY A 366 2.89 -12.24 -17.73
N LEU A 367 1.89 -11.47 -18.16
CA LEU A 367 1.82 -10.01 -18.02
C LEU A 367 1.86 -9.58 -16.54
N LEU A 368 1.10 -10.27 -15.69
CA LEU A 368 1.02 -10.00 -14.26
C LEU A 368 2.22 -10.56 -13.48
N GLY A 369 3.09 -11.36 -14.13
CA GLY A 369 4.31 -11.90 -13.52
C GLY A 369 4.03 -12.84 -12.34
N ILE A 370 3.04 -13.72 -12.49
CA ILE A 370 2.61 -14.70 -11.49
C ILE A 370 2.82 -16.16 -11.94
N GLY A 371 3.54 -16.38 -13.04
CA GLY A 371 3.77 -17.72 -13.60
C GLY A 371 4.44 -18.70 -12.65
N ASP A 372 5.41 -18.24 -11.84
CA ASP A 372 6.13 -19.09 -10.87
C ASP A 372 5.26 -19.45 -9.64
N LEU A 373 4.04 -18.89 -9.53
CA LEU A 373 3.14 -19.08 -8.40
C LEU A 373 2.01 -20.07 -8.67
N ARG A 374 1.86 -20.55 -9.90
CA ARG A 374 0.70 -21.34 -10.35
C ARG A 374 0.30 -22.46 -9.39
N ALA A 375 1.28 -23.26 -8.97
CA ALA A 375 1.08 -24.42 -8.09
C ALA A 375 1.02 -24.05 -6.59
N ARG A 376 1.16 -22.75 -6.23
CA ARG A 376 1.08 -22.30 -4.83
C ARG A 376 -0.34 -21.99 -4.43
N TYR A 377 -0.59 -22.10 -3.13
CA TYR A 377 -1.84 -21.66 -2.53
C TYR A 377 -1.78 -20.15 -2.19
N PRO A 378 -2.92 -19.44 -2.12
CA PRO A 378 -2.93 -18.00 -1.81
C PRO A 378 -2.13 -17.62 -0.56
N ARG A 379 -2.21 -18.39 0.51
CA ARG A 379 -1.45 -18.19 1.76
C ARG A 379 0.07 -18.25 1.61
N GLU A 380 0.57 -18.82 0.51
CA GLU A 380 2.00 -18.94 0.20
C GLU A 380 2.51 -17.80 -0.69
N ALA A 381 1.60 -16.94 -1.14
CA ALA A 381 1.87 -15.77 -1.96
C ALA A 381 1.82 -14.50 -1.10
N SER A 382 2.64 -13.50 -1.46
CA SER A 382 2.58 -12.17 -0.85
C SER A 382 1.25 -11.47 -1.18
N VAL A 383 0.87 -10.46 -0.41
CA VAL A 383 -0.37 -9.69 -0.63
C VAL A 383 -0.44 -9.12 -2.05
N GLY A 384 0.68 -8.58 -2.57
CA GLY A 384 0.73 -8.07 -3.94
C GLY A 384 0.59 -9.16 -5.01
N GLU A 385 1.11 -10.37 -4.77
CA GLU A 385 0.93 -11.52 -5.65
C GLU A 385 -0.49 -12.04 -5.61
N GLN A 386 -1.11 -12.10 -4.44
CA GLN A 386 -2.53 -12.42 -4.28
C GLN A 386 -3.41 -11.42 -5.04
N GLN A 387 -3.08 -10.13 -4.97
CA GLN A 387 -3.82 -9.09 -5.68
C GLN A 387 -3.72 -9.25 -7.20
N ARG A 388 -2.53 -9.53 -7.73
CA ARG A 388 -2.36 -9.83 -9.16
C ARG A 388 -3.10 -11.10 -9.57
N THR A 389 -3.16 -12.11 -8.71
CA THR A 389 -3.98 -13.33 -8.91
C THR A 389 -5.47 -13.00 -8.98
N ALA A 390 -5.98 -12.14 -8.08
CA ALA A 390 -7.38 -11.72 -8.09
C ALA A 390 -7.75 -10.93 -9.35
N ILE A 391 -6.82 -10.11 -9.85
CA ILE A 391 -6.98 -9.39 -11.12
C ILE A 391 -6.99 -10.36 -12.30
N ALA A 392 -6.04 -11.32 -12.35
CA ALA A 392 -6.03 -12.36 -13.38
C ALA A 392 -7.34 -13.15 -13.39
N ARG A 393 -7.85 -13.54 -12.21
CA ARG A 393 -9.14 -14.22 -12.05
C ARG A 393 -10.31 -13.40 -12.61
N ALA A 394 -10.36 -12.10 -12.31
CA ALA A 394 -11.43 -11.24 -12.81
C ALA A 394 -11.37 -11.06 -14.33
N LEU A 395 -10.18 -11.07 -14.92
CA LEU A 395 -9.93 -10.94 -16.36
C LEU A 395 -9.96 -12.28 -17.12
N ALA A 396 -10.05 -13.42 -16.43
CA ALA A 396 -10.10 -14.74 -17.05
C ALA A 396 -11.38 -14.95 -17.87
N VAL A 397 -12.44 -14.20 -17.61
CA VAL A 397 -13.68 -14.17 -18.39
C VAL A 397 -13.82 -12.81 -19.09
N ARG A 398 -14.49 -12.81 -20.24
CA ARG A 398 -14.87 -11.55 -20.93
C ARG A 398 -16.13 -11.01 -20.29
N THR A 399 -16.04 -9.81 -19.76
CA THR A 399 -17.18 -9.09 -19.18
C THR A 399 -17.29 -7.71 -19.84
N SER A 400 -18.51 -7.16 -19.90
CA SER A 400 -18.73 -5.82 -20.44
C SER A 400 -18.21 -4.72 -19.52
N VAL A 401 -18.19 -5.00 -18.20
CA VAL A 401 -17.75 -4.08 -17.16
C VAL A 401 -16.79 -4.78 -16.20
N LEU A 402 -15.68 -4.13 -15.87
CA LEU A 402 -14.75 -4.53 -14.80
C LEU A 402 -14.69 -3.43 -13.75
N LEU A 403 -14.95 -3.79 -12.53
CA LEU A 403 -14.83 -2.90 -11.37
C LEU A 403 -13.62 -3.31 -10.53
N ALA A 404 -12.74 -2.37 -10.22
CA ALA A 404 -11.53 -2.66 -9.44
C ALA A 404 -11.39 -1.67 -8.28
N ASP A 405 -11.43 -2.18 -7.05
CA ASP A 405 -11.24 -1.38 -5.84
C ASP A 405 -9.80 -1.50 -5.34
N GLU A 406 -9.04 -0.39 -5.40
CA GLU A 406 -7.62 -0.28 -5.05
C GLU A 406 -6.73 -1.37 -5.68
N PRO A 407 -6.78 -1.58 -7.02
CA PRO A 407 -6.14 -2.74 -7.66
C PRO A 407 -4.61 -2.72 -7.59
N SER A 408 -3.98 -1.58 -7.31
CA SER A 408 -2.54 -1.43 -7.12
C SER A 408 -2.15 -1.18 -5.66
N GLY A 409 -3.06 -1.32 -4.72
CA GLY A 409 -2.78 -1.19 -3.29
C GLY A 409 -1.67 -2.16 -2.86
N HIS A 410 -0.76 -1.72 -1.98
CA HIS A 410 0.35 -2.51 -1.42
C HIS A 410 1.34 -3.08 -2.46
N GLN A 411 1.41 -2.50 -3.67
CA GLN A 411 2.32 -2.92 -4.73
C GLN A 411 3.42 -1.88 -4.97
N ASP A 412 4.60 -2.36 -5.37
CA ASP A 412 5.65 -1.49 -5.90
C ASP A 412 5.27 -0.94 -7.29
N THR A 413 5.98 0.09 -7.74
CA THR A 413 5.69 0.77 -9.01
C THR A 413 5.67 -0.18 -10.20
N ALA A 414 6.62 -1.13 -10.29
CA ALA A 414 6.69 -2.07 -11.41
C ALA A 414 5.51 -3.06 -11.41
N SER A 415 5.08 -3.50 -10.23
CA SER A 415 3.90 -4.36 -10.07
C SER A 415 2.60 -3.60 -10.38
N ALA A 416 2.49 -2.34 -9.95
CA ALA A 416 1.37 -1.47 -10.31
C ALA A 416 1.28 -1.24 -11.84
N GLU A 417 2.41 -1.05 -12.51
CA GLU A 417 2.46 -0.94 -13.99
C GLU A 417 1.92 -2.19 -14.68
N ARG A 418 2.29 -3.38 -14.21
CA ARG A 418 1.76 -4.65 -14.75
C ARG A 418 0.24 -4.76 -14.58
N VAL A 419 -0.26 -4.34 -13.41
CA VAL A 419 -1.71 -4.31 -13.15
C VAL A 419 -2.41 -3.39 -14.14
N PHE A 420 -1.95 -2.14 -14.29
CA PHE A 420 -2.59 -1.20 -15.21
C PHE A 420 -2.42 -1.59 -16.68
N ALA A 421 -1.33 -2.27 -17.05
CA ALA A 421 -1.18 -2.87 -18.39
C ALA A 421 -2.24 -3.96 -18.64
N ALA A 422 -2.53 -4.81 -17.65
CA ALA A 422 -3.58 -5.83 -17.77
C ALA A 422 -4.98 -5.20 -17.85
N LEU A 423 -5.27 -4.16 -17.02
CA LEU A 423 -6.53 -3.42 -17.09
C LEU A 423 -6.69 -2.68 -18.42
N ARG A 424 -5.62 -2.05 -18.94
CA ARG A 424 -5.63 -1.40 -20.24
C ARG A 424 -5.91 -2.39 -21.37
N ARG A 425 -5.26 -3.56 -21.35
CA ARG A 425 -5.52 -4.62 -22.32
C ARG A 425 -7.00 -5.05 -22.33
N ALA A 426 -7.61 -5.20 -21.15
CA ALA A 426 -9.02 -5.53 -21.02
C ALA A 426 -9.90 -4.43 -21.63
N ALA A 427 -9.57 -3.17 -21.38
CA ALA A 427 -10.27 -2.05 -21.98
C ALA A 427 -10.09 -2.03 -23.51
N ASP A 428 -8.88 -2.22 -24.03
CA ASP A 428 -8.62 -2.30 -25.48
C ASP A 428 -9.37 -3.47 -26.16
N ALA A 429 -9.72 -4.50 -25.40
CA ALA A 429 -10.57 -5.62 -25.84
C ALA A 429 -12.08 -5.33 -25.75
N GLY A 430 -12.48 -4.14 -25.28
CA GLY A 430 -13.87 -3.67 -25.24
C GLY A 430 -14.53 -3.65 -23.87
N THR A 431 -13.84 -4.05 -22.80
CA THR A 431 -14.37 -3.96 -21.43
C THR A 431 -14.36 -2.49 -20.96
N ALA A 432 -15.46 -2.00 -20.38
CA ALA A 432 -15.47 -0.76 -19.63
C ALA A 432 -14.85 -1.01 -18.25
N VAL A 433 -13.76 -0.31 -17.92
CA VAL A 433 -13.03 -0.54 -16.65
C VAL A 433 -13.19 0.65 -15.74
N VAL A 434 -13.71 0.42 -14.53
CA VAL A 434 -13.85 1.46 -13.48
C VAL A 434 -12.94 1.11 -12.31
N VAL A 435 -11.96 1.98 -12.03
CA VAL A 435 -10.96 1.80 -10.99
C VAL A 435 -11.18 2.81 -9.87
N ALA A 436 -11.50 2.35 -8.67
CA ALA A 436 -11.46 3.20 -7.48
C ALA A 436 -10.05 3.19 -6.88
N THR A 437 -9.51 4.38 -6.60
CA THR A 437 -8.19 4.52 -5.98
C THR A 437 -8.02 5.85 -5.26
N HIS A 438 -7.15 5.88 -4.27
CA HIS A 438 -6.64 7.10 -3.66
C HIS A 438 -5.25 7.49 -4.19
N ASN A 439 -4.59 6.61 -4.96
CA ASN A 439 -3.26 6.84 -5.51
C ASN A 439 -3.34 7.68 -6.78
N ARG A 440 -2.88 8.94 -6.70
CA ARG A 440 -2.83 9.86 -7.84
C ARG A 440 -1.78 9.51 -8.89
N GLU A 441 -0.80 8.68 -8.59
CA GLU A 441 0.24 8.28 -9.56
C GLU A 441 -0.32 7.42 -10.69
N VAL A 442 -1.46 6.76 -10.45
CA VAL A 442 -2.11 5.92 -11.46
C VAL A 442 -2.96 6.69 -12.47
N ILE A 443 -3.21 8.00 -12.24
CA ILE A 443 -3.99 8.88 -13.13
C ILE A 443 -3.47 8.83 -14.58
N ARG A 444 -2.15 8.70 -14.75
CA ARG A 444 -1.50 8.61 -16.07
C ARG A 444 -1.94 7.43 -16.94
N TYR A 445 -2.54 6.41 -16.34
CA TYR A 445 -3.03 5.22 -17.03
C TYR A 445 -4.51 5.30 -17.40
N LEU A 446 -5.22 6.30 -16.88
CA LEU A 446 -6.66 6.45 -16.98
C LEU A 446 -7.04 7.34 -18.16
N ASP A 447 -8.13 7.02 -18.85
CA ASP A 447 -8.68 7.82 -19.94
C ASP A 447 -9.45 9.03 -19.39
N ARG A 448 -10.19 8.82 -18.29
CA ARG A 448 -10.98 9.84 -17.59
C ARG A 448 -10.87 9.66 -16.09
N VAL A 449 -10.85 10.79 -15.37
CA VAL A 449 -10.74 10.83 -13.92
C VAL A 449 -11.92 11.58 -13.34
N LEU A 450 -12.61 10.93 -12.43
CA LEU A 450 -13.69 11.47 -11.66
C LEU A 450 -13.25 11.59 -10.19
N THR A 451 -13.51 12.73 -9.58
CA THR A 451 -13.17 12.96 -8.17
C THR A 451 -14.40 12.76 -7.31
N MET A 452 -14.29 11.88 -6.32
CA MET A 452 -15.36 11.63 -5.36
C MET A 452 -15.07 12.31 -4.03
N THR A 453 -15.98 13.19 -3.60
CA THR A 453 -15.89 13.93 -2.34
C THR A 453 -17.25 13.88 -1.64
N ASP A 454 -17.27 13.38 -0.40
CA ASP A 454 -18.46 13.31 0.46
C ASP A 454 -19.72 12.76 -0.25
N GLY A 455 -19.52 11.64 -0.99
CA GLY A 455 -20.58 10.95 -1.71
C GLY A 455 -20.98 11.56 -3.05
N ARG A 456 -20.37 12.66 -3.49
CA ARG A 456 -20.62 13.33 -4.77
C ARG A 456 -19.49 13.11 -5.75
N LEU A 457 -19.84 13.03 -7.03
CA LEU A 457 -18.89 12.79 -8.11
C LEU A 457 -18.76 14.03 -8.98
N GLU A 458 -17.54 14.47 -9.22
CA GLU A 458 -17.21 15.60 -10.10
C GLU A 458 -16.16 15.17 -11.13
N GLU A 459 -16.32 15.61 -12.37
CA GLU A 459 -15.30 15.38 -13.39
C GLU A 459 -14.08 16.28 -13.14
N ALA A 460 -12.91 15.70 -12.99
CA ALA A 460 -11.70 16.48 -12.81
C ALA A 460 -11.39 17.26 -14.10
N PRO A 461 -11.05 18.55 -14.04
CA PRO A 461 -10.67 19.31 -15.24
C PRO A 461 -9.49 18.60 -15.90
N ARG A 462 -9.60 18.38 -17.22
CA ARG A 462 -8.51 17.82 -18.03
C ARG A 462 -7.33 18.80 -18.00
N THR A 463 -6.27 18.48 -17.23
CA THR A 463 -5.01 19.24 -17.22
C THR A 463 -4.03 18.71 -18.27
#